data_592048d3bdaa51bd38489922ae6a1269
#
_entry.id   592048d3bdaa51bd38489922ae6a1269
#
_cell.length_a   1.000
_cell.length_b   1.000
_cell.length_c   1.000
_cell.angle_alpha   90.00
_cell.angle_beta   90.00
_cell.angle_gamma   90.00
#
_symmetry.space_group_name_H-M   'P 1'
#
loop_
_entity.id
_entity.type
_entity.pdbx_description
1 polymer ?
#
loop_
_entity_poly.entity_id
_entity_poly.type
_entity_poly.pdbx_seq_one_letter_code
_entity_poly.pdbx_strand_id
1 'polypeptide(L)'
;MLETTFLGCSVNDHTKPATAVAYPLQFPIGFLWGAATSAYQIEGAARTDGRGVSVWDTFSHTPGKTVDGATGDVADDHYHRYATDFDLLQSLGVQSYRFSIAWPRILPDGAGAVNQRGVDFYRRLVDELLKRSIRPMVTLFHWDTPQALQDLGGWENREVAYRFAEYADVMYQALGDVATSWLTLNEPKTVTTVGYISGTHAPGIQDPARAYVALHHMLLGHGLATQAFRARFGRGGAHQIGAALNLSPVYPADHNAGTAEAVTLQDGLENRLYLDPILKGSYPADVTAALSEVWPSEAVIRPGDLGVIGTPIDQLGVNYYNPLTVTAGPQIVSGVYPTTVASW
;
A
#
# COMPACT_ATOMS: atom_id res chain seq x y z
N MET A 1 63.58 2.46 27.74
CA MET A 1 63.15 1.05 27.75
C MET A 1 61.96 0.99 28.71
N LEU A 2 60.78 0.95 28.19
CA LEU A 2 59.53 0.73 28.92
C LEU A 2 58.81 -0.38 28.21
N GLU A 3 58.83 -1.56 28.83
CA GLU A 3 58.08 -2.74 28.38
C GLU A 3 56.60 -2.53 28.63
N THR A 4 55.82 -2.63 27.58
CA THR A 4 54.35 -2.64 27.64
C THR A 4 53.88 -4.10 27.53
N THR A 5 53.44 -4.64 28.65
CA THR A 5 52.88 -5.99 28.79
C THR A 5 51.46 -5.98 28.17
N PHE A 6 51.24 -6.67 27.09
CA PHE A 6 49.91 -6.93 26.54
C PHE A 6 49.26 -8.07 27.34
N LEU A 7 48.17 -7.80 28.03
CA LEU A 7 47.27 -8.81 28.58
C LEU A 7 46.50 -9.47 27.42
N GLY A 8 46.74 -10.77 27.25
CA GLY A 8 46.06 -11.58 26.28
C GLY A 8 44.57 -11.76 26.64
N CYS A 9 43.70 -11.27 25.79
CA CYS A 9 42.30 -11.63 25.80
C CYS A 9 42.14 -13.03 25.19
N SER A 10 41.76 -14.01 26.00
CA SER A 10 41.46 -15.36 25.50
C SER A 10 40.15 -15.28 24.69
N VAL A 11 40.26 -15.45 23.37
CA VAL A 11 39.10 -15.65 22.49
C VAL A 11 38.57 -17.06 22.76
N ASN A 12 37.42 -17.17 23.38
CA ASN A 12 36.67 -18.41 23.48
C ASN A 12 36.29 -18.87 22.06
N ASP A 13 36.89 -19.98 21.65
CA ASP A 13 36.59 -20.66 20.39
C ASP A 13 35.19 -21.29 20.45
N HIS A 14 34.19 -20.58 19.91
CA HIS A 14 32.83 -21.07 19.68
C HIS A 14 32.61 -21.55 18.25
N THR A 15 33.63 -22.15 17.62
CA THR A 15 33.49 -22.84 16.36
C THR A 15 33.04 -24.30 16.54
N LYS A 16 31.82 -24.51 17.05
CA LYS A 16 31.04 -25.67 16.62
C LYS A 16 30.13 -25.20 15.50
N PRO A 17 30.30 -25.71 14.25
CA PRO A 17 29.28 -25.49 13.24
C PRO A 17 28.00 -26.12 13.79
N ALA A 18 26.99 -25.29 14.04
CA ALA A 18 25.65 -25.79 14.20
C ALA A 18 25.36 -26.54 12.89
N THR A 19 25.26 -27.86 12.97
CA THR A 19 24.68 -28.65 11.89
C THR A 19 23.24 -28.18 11.77
N ALA A 20 23.03 -27.16 10.94
CA ALA A 20 21.72 -26.77 10.50
C ALA A 20 21.17 -28.01 9.78
N VAL A 21 20.32 -28.77 10.46
CA VAL A 21 19.43 -29.72 9.80
C VAL A 21 18.54 -28.85 8.93
N ALA A 22 18.95 -28.71 7.69
CA ALA A 22 18.13 -28.01 6.68
C ALA A 22 16.93 -28.93 6.43
N TYR A 23 15.88 -28.76 7.23
CA TYR A 23 14.56 -29.24 6.82
C TYR A 23 14.22 -28.47 5.56
N PRO A 24 14.00 -29.14 4.42
CA PRO A 24 13.55 -28.42 3.23
C PRO A 24 12.25 -27.73 3.57
N LEU A 25 12.28 -26.38 3.62
CA LEU A 25 11.07 -25.59 3.81
C LEU A 25 10.16 -25.85 2.60
N GLN A 26 9.02 -26.46 2.84
CA GLN A 26 8.04 -26.74 1.81
C GLN A 26 6.88 -25.75 1.96
N PHE A 27 6.56 -25.06 0.88
CA PHE A 27 5.37 -24.22 0.81
C PHE A 27 4.12 -25.12 0.70
N PRO A 28 2.96 -24.66 1.19
CA PRO A 28 1.72 -25.41 1.07
C PRO A 28 1.40 -25.77 -0.40
N ILE A 29 0.71 -26.91 -0.59
CA ILE A 29 0.20 -27.29 -1.90
C ILE A 29 -0.73 -26.18 -2.39
N GLY A 30 -0.51 -25.73 -3.65
CA GLY A 30 -1.27 -24.63 -4.23
C GLY A 30 -0.71 -23.24 -3.94
N PHE A 31 0.43 -23.12 -3.25
CA PHE A 31 1.14 -21.84 -3.11
C PHE A 31 1.53 -21.31 -4.49
N LEU A 32 1.21 -20.03 -4.75
CA LEU A 32 1.51 -19.36 -6.01
C LEU A 32 2.71 -18.45 -5.85
N TRP A 33 3.75 -18.69 -6.61
CA TRP A 33 4.85 -17.74 -6.75
C TRP A 33 4.45 -16.62 -7.70
N GLY A 34 4.74 -15.38 -7.32
CA GLY A 34 4.32 -14.22 -8.07
C GLY A 34 5.31 -13.08 -8.07
N ALA A 35 5.05 -12.11 -8.92
CA ALA A 35 5.71 -10.82 -8.93
C ALA A 35 4.66 -9.70 -8.81
N ALA A 36 5.10 -8.49 -8.42
CA ALA A 36 4.23 -7.35 -8.26
C ALA A 36 4.86 -6.08 -8.84
N THR A 37 4.03 -5.24 -9.45
CA THR A 37 4.39 -3.90 -9.95
C THR A 37 3.29 -2.90 -9.65
N SER A 38 3.53 -1.62 -9.94
CA SER A 38 2.49 -0.59 -9.93
C SER A 38 2.53 0.27 -11.19
N ALA A 39 1.37 0.78 -11.57
CA ALA A 39 1.16 1.50 -12.81
C ALA A 39 2.15 2.67 -13.00
N TYR A 40 2.20 3.60 -12.03
CA TYR A 40 3.06 4.77 -12.17
C TYR A 40 4.56 4.42 -12.24
N GLN A 41 4.96 3.34 -11.55
CA GLN A 41 6.37 2.95 -11.48
C GLN A 41 6.91 2.33 -12.78
N ILE A 42 6.05 1.70 -13.59
CA ILE A 42 6.54 0.94 -14.75
C ILE A 42 5.88 1.28 -16.09
N GLU A 43 4.62 1.76 -16.10
CA GLU A 43 3.86 1.88 -17.35
C GLU A 43 4.47 2.88 -18.32
N GLY A 44 4.87 4.05 -17.85
CA GLY A 44 5.15 5.18 -18.73
C GLY A 44 3.88 5.63 -19.49
N ALA A 45 4.06 6.06 -20.73
CA ALA A 45 2.94 6.52 -21.59
C ALA A 45 2.02 7.51 -20.88
N ALA A 46 2.61 8.45 -20.11
CA ALA A 46 1.91 9.34 -19.17
C ALA A 46 0.81 10.21 -19.81
N ARG A 47 0.89 10.43 -21.14
CA ARG A 47 -0.09 11.25 -21.89
C ARG A 47 -0.74 10.51 -23.05
N THR A 48 -0.55 9.19 -23.11
CA THR A 48 -1.02 8.36 -24.22
C THR A 48 -2.48 7.94 -23.99
N ASP A 49 -3.24 7.84 -25.08
CA ASP A 49 -4.60 7.30 -25.13
C ASP A 49 -5.58 7.96 -24.15
N GLY A 50 -5.44 9.27 -23.92
CA GLY A 50 -6.35 10.03 -23.10
C GLY A 50 -6.19 9.84 -21.59
N ARG A 51 -5.05 9.30 -21.13
CA ARG A 51 -4.73 9.26 -19.69
C ARG A 51 -4.69 10.67 -19.09
N GLY A 52 -5.41 10.86 -17.99
CA GLY A 52 -5.35 12.10 -17.20
C GLY A 52 -4.07 12.17 -16.36
N VAL A 53 -3.85 13.36 -15.78
CA VAL A 53 -2.72 13.62 -14.88
C VAL A 53 -3.00 13.04 -13.50
N SER A 54 -2.02 12.39 -12.89
CA SER A 54 -2.05 11.95 -11.48
C SER A 54 -1.28 12.91 -10.58
N VAL A 55 -1.48 12.78 -9.26
CA VAL A 55 -0.68 13.49 -8.26
C VAL A 55 0.82 13.19 -8.38
N TRP A 56 1.18 11.99 -8.84
CA TRP A 56 2.57 11.61 -9.08
C TRP A 56 3.17 12.29 -10.31
N ASP A 57 2.39 12.49 -11.37
CA ASP A 57 2.85 13.28 -12.52
C ASP A 57 3.19 14.71 -12.07
N THR A 58 2.27 15.36 -11.34
CA THR A 58 2.49 16.72 -10.82
C THR A 58 3.69 16.77 -9.86
N PHE A 59 3.77 15.82 -8.94
CA PHE A 59 4.84 15.76 -7.94
C PHE A 59 6.22 15.58 -8.59
N SER A 60 6.37 14.62 -9.50
CA SER A 60 7.65 14.33 -10.14
C SER A 60 8.14 15.42 -11.07
N HIS A 61 7.24 16.21 -11.66
CA HIS A 61 7.59 17.38 -12.47
C HIS A 61 7.83 18.65 -11.63
N THR A 62 7.59 18.59 -10.31
CA THR A 62 7.91 19.71 -9.42
C THR A 62 9.41 19.71 -9.09
N PRO A 63 10.15 20.79 -9.37
CA PRO A 63 11.59 20.83 -9.12
C PRO A 63 11.98 20.44 -7.69
N GLY A 64 12.95 19.55 -7.54
CA GLY A 64 13.50 19.09 -6.26
C GLY A 64 12.65 18.06 -5.52
N LYS A 65 11.57 17.55 -6.11
CA LYS A 65 10.73 16.52 -5.49
C LYS A 65 11.20 15.09 -5.77
N THR A 66 11.94 14.88 -6.84
CA THR A 66 12.52 13.58 -7.19
C THR A 66 14.03 13.70 -7.41
N VAL A 67 14.76 12.60 -7.21
CA VAL A 67 16.21 12.56 -7.46
C VAL A 67 16.46 12.76 -8.94
N ASP A 68 17.37 13.68 -9.28
CA ASP A 68 17.76 14.02 -10.65
C ASP A 68 16.59 14.41 -11.58
N GLY A 69 15.44 14.82 -11.00
CA GLY A 69 14.24 15.15 -11.75
C GLY A 69 13.60 13.95 -12.46
N ALA A 70 13.80 12.74 -11.94
CA ALA A 70 13.21 11.53 -12.50
C ALA A 70 11.68 11.60 -12.51
N THR A 71 11.05 11.17 -13.63
CA THR A 71 9.59 11.17 -13.82
C THR A 71 9.10 9.78 -14.24
N GLY A 72 7.82 9.53 -14.09
CA GLY A 72 7.15 8.32 -14.59
C GLY A 72 6.73 8.41 -16.07
N ASP A 73 7.17 9.41 -16.83
CA ASP A 73 6.68 9.65 -18.19
C ASP A 73 6.95 8.49 -19.15
N VAL A 74 8.10 7.85 -18.99
CA VAL A 74 8.53 6.69 -19.76
C VAL A 74 8.64 5.46 -18.86
N ALA A 75 9.22 5.60 -17.66
CA ALA A 75 9.47 4.51 -16.70
C ALA A 75 10.14 3.31 -17.41
N ASP A 76 9.58 2.09 -17.24
CA ASP A 76 10.03 0.88 -17.95
C ASP A 76 9.32 0.70 -19.31
N ASP A 77 8.50 1.65 -19.71
CA ASP A 77 7.69 1.61 -20.94
C ASP A 77 6.78 0.35 -21.02
N HIS A 78 6.35 -0.14 -19.88
CA HIS A 78 5.51 -1.34 -19.79
C HIS A 78 4.23 -1.22 -20.60
N TYR A 79 3.69 -0.01 -20.76
CA TYR A 79 2.51 0.25 -21.57
C TYR A 79 2.65 -0.28 -23.00
N HIS A 80 3.84 -0.22 -23.58
CA HIS A 80 4.12 -0.74 -24.93
C HIS A 80 4.77 -2.12 -24.89
N ARG A 81 5.43 -2.50 -23.78
CA ARG A 81 6.29 -3.68 -23.68
C ARG A 81 5.69 -4.83 -22.86
N TYR A 82 4.50 -4.69 -22.29
CA TYR A 82 3.90 -5.67 -21.37
C TYR A 82 3.96 -7.12 -21.88
N ALA A 83 3.79 -7.36 -23.20
CA ALA A 83 3.86 -8.71 -23.76
C ALA A 83 5.28 -9.33 -23.58
N THR A 84 6.32 -8.55 -23.86
CA THR A 84 7.72 -8.98 -23.64
C THR A 84 8.03 -9.17 -22.16
N ASP A 85 7.54 -8.28 -21.31
CA ASP A 85 7.73 -8.37 -19.87
C ASP A 85 7.05 -9.64 -19.30
N PHE A 86 5.90 -10.01 -19.85
CA PHE A 86 5.21 -11.25 -19.47
C PHE A 86 5.91 -12.52 -19.99
N ASP A 87 6.61 -12.46 -21.12
CA ASP A 87 7.49 -13.55 -21.57
C ASP A 87 8.63 -13.77 -20.56
N LEU A 88 9.19 -12.68 -20.00
CA LEU A 88 10.19 -12.78 -18.93
C LEU A 88 9.62 -13.39 -17.66
N LEU A 89 8.42 -12.94 -17.20
CA LEU A 89 7.74 -13.52 -16.04
C LEU A 89 7.47 -15.02 -16.24
N GLN A 90 7.01 -15.42 -17.42
CA GLN A 90 6.79 -16.81 -17.75
C GLN A 90 8.09 -17.63 -17.71
N SER A 91 9.19 -17.08 -18.21
CA SER A 91 10.51 -17.74 -18.18
C SER A 91 11.05 -17.94 -16.77
N LEU A 92 10.67 -17.06 -15.82
CA LEU A 92 10.97 -17.17 -14.39
C LEU A 92 10.08 -18.19 -13.65
N GLY A 93 9.08 -18.75 -14.31
CA GLY A 93 8.12 -19.68 -13.69
C GLY A 93 7.11 -19.00 -12.76
N VAL A 94 6.86 -17.71 -12.92
CA VAL A 94 5.88 -16.94 -12.14
C VAL A 94 4.47 -17.43 -12.47
N GLN A 95 3.67 -17.68 -11.46
CA GLN A 95 2.31 -18.21 -11.58
C GLN A 95 1.22 -17.15 -11.34
N SER A 96 1.58 -16.03 -10.69
CA SER A 96 0.68 -14.92 -10.44
C SER A 96 1.41 -13.59 -10.63
N TYR A 97 0.69 -12.59 -11.11
CA TYR A 97 1.22 -11.26 -11.28
C TYR A 97 0.25 -10.23 -10.73
N ARG A 98 0.73 -9.46 -9.73
CA ARG A 98 -0.01 -8.33 -9.17
C ARG A 98 0.41 -7.07 -9.90
N PHE A 99 -0.56 -6.34 -10.41
CA PHE A 99 -0.36 -5.03 -11.03
C PHE A 99 -1.43 -4.07 -10.55
N SER A 100 -1.18 -2.76 -10.65
CA SER A 100 -2.20 -1.77 -10.37
C SER A 100 -2.75 -1.16 -11.65
N ILE A 101 -3.98 -0.68 -11.57
CA ILE A 101 -4.64 0.09 -12.63
C ILE A 101 -4.45 1.57 -12.34
N ALA A 102 -3.95 2.35 -13.29
CA ALA A 102 -3.89 3.80 -13.18
C ALA A 102 -5.31 4.38 -13.24
N TRP A 103 -5.82 4.85 -12.11
CA TRP A 103 -7.15 5.49 -12.05
C TRP A 103 -7.31 6.58 -13.11
N PRO A 104 -6.36 7.54 -13.30
CA PRO A 104 -6.50 8.57 -14.34
C PRO A 104 -6.43 8.03 -15.78
N ARG A 105 -6.06 6.77 -16.00
CA ARG A 105 -6.14 6.14 -17.33
C ARG A 105 -7.57 5.69 -17.65
N ILE A 106 -8.36 5.39 -16.64
CA ILE A 106 -9.76 4.94 -16.75
C ILE A 106 -10.74 6.11 -16.69
N LEU A 107 -10.58 6.96 -15.69
CA LEU A 107 -11.34 8.18 -15.50
C LEU A 107 -10.35 9.35 -15.44
N PRO A 108 -10.06 10.03 -16.55
CA PRO A 108 -9.00 11.03 -16.65
C PRO A 108 -9.07 12.14 -15.60
N ASP A 109 -10.28 12.57 -15.25
CA ASP A 109 -10.55 13.59 -14.23
C ASP A 109 -10.97 12.95 -12.88
N GLY A 110 -10.84 11.64 -12.74
CA GLY A 110 -11.21 10.85 -11.56
C GLY A 110 -12.70 10.53 -11.46
N ALA A 111 -13.53 11.09 -12.33
CA ALA A 111 -14.97 10.87 -12.42
C ALA A 111 -15.45 11.16 -13.85
N GLY A 112 -16.73 10.90 -14.14
CA GLY A 112 -17.36 11.23 -15.43
C GLY A 112 -17.16 10.17 -16.50
N ALA A 113 -16.79 10.58 -17.70
CA ALA A 113 -16.72 9.67 -18.85
C ALA A 113 -15.57 8.66 -18.73
N VAL A 114 -15.89 7.41 -18.97
CA VAL A 114 -14.90 6.32 -19.01
C VAL A 114 -14.03 6.44 -20.26
N ASN A 115 -12.73 6.42 -20.10
CA ASN A 115 -11.77 6.33 -21.17
C ASN A 115 -11.64 4.88 -21.65
N GLN A 116 -12.39 4.53 -22.69
CA GLN A 116 -12.42 3.17 -23.20
C GLN A 116 -11.05 2.65 -23.63
N ARG A 117 -10.16 3.50 -24.16
CA ARG A 117 -8.79 3.10 -24.55
C ARG A 117 -7.97 2.62 -23.35
N GLY A 118 -8.15 3.25 -22.19
CA GLY A 118 -7.53 2.81 -20.93
C GLY A 118 -8.07 1.45 -20.46
N VAL A 119 -9.40 1.27 -20.52
CA VAL A 119 -10.04 -0.02 -20.21
C VAL A 119 -9.52 -1.13 -21.15
N ASP A 120 -9.48 -0.86 -22.45
CA ASP A 120 -9.02 -1.81 -23.45
C ASP A 120 -7.54 -2.18 -23.27
N PHE A 121 -6.71 -1.26 -22.80
CA PHE A 121 -5.32 -1.55 -22.45
C PHE A 121 -5.23 -2.61 -21.34
N TYR A 122 -5.92 -2.41 -20.22
CA TYR A 122 -5.90 -3.39 -19.12
C TYR A 122 -6.57 -4.71 -19.50
N ARG A 123 -7.58 -4.68 -20.36
CA ARG A 123 -8.16 -5.93 -20.90
C ARG A 123 -7.12 -6.73 -21.68
N ARG A 124 -6.41 -6.09 -22.61
CA ARG A 124 -5.32 -6.75 -23.35
C ARG A 124 -4.21 -7.26 -22.45
N LEU A 125 -3.84 -6.48 -21.42
CA LEU A 125 -2.83 -6.86 -20.42
C LEU A 125 -3.25 -8.15 -19.69
N VAL A 126 -4.48 -8.22 -19.21
CA VAL A 126 -5.02 -9.42 -18.54
C VAL A 126 -5.09 -10.61 -19.51
N ASP A 127 -5.56 -10.41 -20.74
CA ASP A 127 -5.62 -11.46 -21.74
C ASP A 127 -4.23 -12.05 -22.05
N GLU A 128 -3.18 -11.21 -22.10
CA GLU A 128 -1.79 -11.65 -22.30
C GLU A 128 -1.21 -12.42 -21.11
N LEU A 129 -1.58 -12.07 -19.88
CA LEU A 129 -1.23 -12.86 -18.68
C LEU A 129 -1.87 -14.25 -18.73
N LEU A 130 -3.17 -14.30 -19.02
CA LEU A 130 -3.93 -15.56 -19.07
C LEU A 130 -3.43 -16.50 -20.17
N LYS A 131 -3.03 -15.98 -21.34
CA LYS A 131 -2.40 -16.78 -22.41
C LYS A 131 -1.13 -17.47 -21.95
N ARG A 132 -0.41 -16.89 -20.98
CA ARG A 132 0.81 -17.44 -20.39
C ARG A 132 0.55 -18.24 -19.11
N SER A 133 -0.72 -18.50 -18.77
CA SER A 133 -1.14 -19.17 -17.54
C SER A 133 -0.69 -18.44 -16.26
N ILE A 134 -0.51 -17.13 -16.32
CA ILE A 134 -0.20 -16.27 -15.18
C ILE A 134 -1.51 -15.68 -14.66
N ARG A 135 -1.83 -15.90 -13.39
CA ARG A 135 -3.05 -15.41 -12.75
C ARG A 135 -2.94 -13.91 -12.45
N PRO A 136 -3.87 -13.07 -12.95
CA PRO A 136 -3.88 -11.66 -12.62
C PRO A 136 -4.37 -11.41 -11.20
N MET A 137 -3.70 -10.52 -10.45
CA MET A 137 -4.16 -9.92 -9.22
C MET A 137 -4.19 -8.41 -9.41
N VAL A 138 -5.37 -7.83 -9.37
CA VAL A 138 -5.60 -6.43 -9.70
C VAL A 138 -5.59 -5.57 -8.44
N THR A 139 -4.75 -4.53 -8.41
CA THR A 139 -4.79 -3.47 -7.40
C THR A 139 -5.45 -2.24 -8.00
N LEU A 140 -6.53 -1.75 -7.39
CA LEU A 140 -7.28 -0.59 -7.91
C LEU A 140 -6.57 0.74 -7.64
N PHE A 141 -5.93 0.89 -6.48
CA PHE A 141 -5.27 2.14 -6.10
C PHE A 141 -3.85 1.88 -5.61
N HIS A 142 -2.87 2.46 -6.31
CA HIS A 142 -1.46 2.43 -5.92
C HIS A 142 -0.88 3.86 -5.99
N TRP A 143 -1.54 4.78 -5.25
CA TRP A 143 -1.12 6.15 -4.94
C TRP A 143 -1.32 7.20 -6.04
N ASP A 144 -1.83 6.80 -7.18
CA ASP A 144 -1.98 7.64 -8.38
C ASP A 144 -3.37 8.31 -8.47
N THR A 145 -3.74 9.03 -7.41
CA THR A 145 -4.97 9.84 -7.39
C THR A 145 -4.99 10.78 -8.60
N PRO A 146 -6.09 10.86 -9.35
CA PRO A 146 -6.25 11.87 -10.41
C PRO A 146 -6.03 13.29 -9.88
N GLN A 147 -5.20 14.08 -10.56
CA GLN A 147 -4.88 15.45 -10.14
C GLN A 147 -6.13 16.33 -10.01
N ALA A 148 -7.10 16.14 -10.90
CA ALA A 148 -8.36 16.89 -10.84
C ALA A 148 -9.13 16.64 -9.53
N LEU A 149 -9.07 15.42 -8.95
CA LEU A 149 -9.62 15.16 -7.63
C LEU A 149 -8.75 15.77 -6.51
N GLN A 150 -7.43 15.77 -6.68
CA GLN A 150 -6.52 16.40 -5.71
C GLN A 150 -6.74 17.91 -5.65
N ASP A 151 -7.00 18.56 -6.77
CA ASP A 151 -7.30 20.00 -6.85
C ASP A 151 -8.62 20.36 -6.14
N LEU A 152 -9.51 19.40 -5.95
CA LEU A 152 -10.74 19.50 -5.18
C LEU A 152 -10.60 19.04 -3.72
N GLY A 153 -9.37 18.86 -3.24
CA GLY A 153 -9.05 18.47 -1.87
C GLY A 153 -8.55 17.03 -1.71
N GLY A 154 -8.47 16.24 -2.78
CA GLY A 154 -7.93 14.88 -2.74
C GLY A 154 -8.66 14.00 -1.71
N TRP A 155 -7.92 13.09 -1.08
CA TRP A 155 -8.49 12.20 -0.06
C TRP A 155 -8.98 12.89 1.21
N GLU A 156 -8.70 14.18 1.41
CA GLU A 156 -9.32 14.98 2.49
C GLU A 156 -10.79 15.30 2.19
N ASN A 157 -11.15 15.32 0.91
CA ASN A 157 -12.53 15.45 0.47
C ASN A 157 -13.21 14.07 0.45
N ARG A 158 -14.21 13.88 1.32
CA ARG A 158 -14.99 12.65 1.42
C ARG A 158 -15.54 12.16 0.09
N GLU A 159 -15.87 13.07 -0.83
CA GLU A 159 -16.39 12.74 -2.15
C GLU A 159 -15.45 11.82 -2.93
N VAL A 160 -14.15 11.91 -2.72
CA VAL A 160 -13.15 11.05 -3.38
C VAL A 160 -13.35 9.58 -3.02
N ALA A 161 -13.82 9.25 -1.81
CA ALA A 161 -14.15 7.88 -1.43
C ALA A 161 -15.29 7.30 -2.29
N TYR A 162 -16.30 8.10 -2.61
CA TYR A 162 -17.38 7.69 -3.52
C TYR A 162 -16.92 7.58 -4.96
N ARG A 163 -16.10 8.51 -5.45
CA ARG A 163 -15.51 8.46 -6.80
C ARG A 163 -14.60 7.25 -6.97
N PHE A 164 -13.89 6.86 -5.91
CA PHE A 164 -13.09 5.63 -5.92
C PHE A 164 -13.98 4.38 -6.06
N ALA A 165 -15.10 4.32 -5.37
CA ALA A 165 -16.03 3.21 -5.49
C ALA A 165 -16.69 3.13 -6.89
N GLU A 166 -17.01 4.29 -7.50
CA GLU A 166 -17.50 4.37 -8.88
C GLU A 166 -16.46 3.84 -9.88
N TYR A 167 -15.20 4.29 -9.73
CA TYR A 167 -14.07 3.79 -10.52
C TYR A 167 -13.88 2.28 -10.34
N ALA A 168 -13.94 1.80 -9.11
CA ALA A 168 -13.84 0.38 -8.81
C ALA A 168 -14.92 -0.44 -9.52
N ASP A 169 -16.18 0.02 -9.51
CA ASP A 169 -17.29 -0.68 -10.18
C ASP A 169 -17.11 -0.71 -11.71
N VAL A 170 -16.60 0.38 -12.31
CA VAL A 170 -16.22 0.38 -13.74
C VAL A 170 -15.23 -0.74 -14.03
N MET A 171 -14.19 -0.90 -13.20
CA MET A 171 -13.19 -1.94 -13.42
C MET A 171 -13.71 -3.34 -13.12
N TYR A 172 -14.55 -3.53 -12.11
CA TYR A 172 -15.22 -4.80 -11.85
C TYR A 172 -16.10 -5.23 -13.03
N GLN A 173 -16.78 -4.28 -13.64
CA GLN A 173 -17.57 -4.54 -14.84
C GLN A 173 -16.69 -4.92 -16.03
N ALA A 174 -15.57 -4.21 -16.22
CA ALA A 174 -14.71 -4.36 -17.40
C ALA A 174 -13.85 -5.62 -17.38
N LEU A 175 -13.40 -6.07 -16.20
CA LEU A 175 -12.42 -7.16 -16.07
C LEU A 175 -12.90 -8.32 -15.19
N GLY A 176 -14.07 -8.24 -14.57
CA GLY A 176 -14.51 -9.25 -13.61
C GLY A 176 -14.79 -10.63 -14.19
N ASP A 177 -14.94 -10.75 -15.51
CA ASP A 177 -15.07 -12.03 -16.21
C ASP A 177 -13.71 -12.76 -16.36
N VAL A 178 -12.58 -12.05 -16.24
CA VAL A 178 -11.22 -12.56 -16.46
C VAL A 178 -10.30 -12.41 -15.26
N ALA A 179 -10.56 -11.48 -14.36
CA ALA A 179 -9.79 -11.28 -13.13
C ALA A 179 -10.63 -11.61 -11.90
N THR A 180 -10.15 -12.54 -11.08
CA THR A 180 -10.89 -13.00 -9.90
C THR A 180 -10.28 -12.52 -8.58
N SER A 181 -9.07 -11.99 -8.57
CA SER A 181 -8.38 -11.51 -7.36
C SER A 181 -8.17 -10.01 -7.40
N TRP A 182 -8.68 -9.29 -6.39
CA TRP A 182 -8.74 -7.84 -6.35
C TRP A 182 -8.23 -7.29 -5.02
N LEU A 183 -7.46 -6.21 -5.08
CA LEU A 183 -7.06 -5.40 -3.95
C LEU A 183 -7.53 -3.96 -4.17
N THR A 184 -8.23 -3.40 -3.20
CA THR A 184 -8.74 -2.04 -3.31
C THR A 184 -7.62 -1.01 -3.20
N LEU A 185 -6.86 -1.06 -2.10
CA LEU A 185 -5.78 -0.13 -1.78
C LEU A 185 -4.46 -0.88 -1.66
N ASN A 186 -3.39 -0.20 -2.07
CA ASN A 186 -2.03 -0.54 -1.67
C ASN A 186 -1.52 0.48 -0.64
N GLU A 187 -1.16 0.00 0.54
CA GLU A 187 -0.42 0.73 1.57
C GLU A 187 -1.01 2.11 1.92
N PRO A 188 -2.22 2.20 2.45
CA PRO A 188 -2.77 3.48 2.89
C PRO A 188 -1.87 4.17 3.93
N LYS A 189 -1.08 3.41 4.72
CA LYS A 189 -0.06 3.94 5.64
C LYS A 189 0.96 4.79 4.90
N THR A 190 1.51 4.30 3.79
CA THR A 190 2.54 5.04 3.03
C THR A 190 1.97 6.35 2.48
N VAL A 191 0.75 6.36 1.96
CA VAL A 191 0.10 7.61 1.55
C VAL A 191 -0.03 8.57 2.74
N THR A 192 -0.52 8.07 3.89
CA THR A 192 -0.72 8.87 5.10
C THR A 192 0.61 9.44 5.61
N THR A 193 1.63 8.57 5.82
CA THR A 193 2.88 8.97 6.47
C THR A 193 3.83 9.70 5.52
N VAL A 194 3.99 9.19 4.30
CA VAL A 194 5.00 9.70 3.37
C VAL A 194 4.41 10.75 2.42
N GLY A 195 3.14 10.60 2.05
CA GLY A 195 2.45 11.56 1.18
C GLY A 195 1.91 12.80 1.92
N TYR A 196 1.39 12.60 3.14
CA TYR A 196 0.71 13.66 3.88
C TYR A 196 1.44 14.15 5.15
N ILE A 197 2.17 13.30 5.88
CA ILE A 197 2.89 13.76 7.09
C ILE A 197 4.27 14.30 6.71
N SER A 198 5.11 13.52 6.03
CA SER A 198 6.46 13.96 5.64
C SER A 198 6.49 14.75 4.32
N GLY A 199 5.54 14.53 3.43
CA GLY A 199 5.45 15.18 2.13
C GLY A 199 6.57 14.83 1.15
N THR A 200 7.27 13.72 1.39
CA THR A 200 8.37 13.24 0.51
C THR A 200 7.86 12.38 -0.65
N HIS A 201 6.58 12.03 -0.65
CA HIS A 201 5.85 11.44 -1.78
C HIS A 201 4.67 12.34 -2.18
N ALA A 202 4.08 12.07 -3.35
CA ALA A 202 2.83 12.68 -3.75
C ALA A 202 1.71 12.39 -2.72
N PRO A 203 0.83 13.36 -2.45
CA PRO A 203 0.70 14.68 -3.04
C PRO A 203 1.67 15.74 -2.48
N GLY A 204 2.56 15.40 -1.53
CA GLY A 204 3.60 16.30 -1.03
C GLY A 204 3.13 17.26 0.07
N ILE A 205 2.08 16.87 0.79
CA ILE A 205 1.52 17.61 1.93
C ILE A 205 2.38 17.35 3.17
N GLN A 206 2.44 18.31 4.08
CA GLN A 206 3.17 18.21 5.35
C GLN A 206 2.25 18.64 6.49
N ASP A 207 1.22 17.81 6.77
CA ASP A 207 0.22 18.11 7.78
C ASP A 207 -0.38 16.81 8.35
N PRO A 208 -0.06 16.44 9.61
CA PRO A 208 -0.58 15.25 10.24
C PRO A 208 -2.11 15.21 10.39
N ALA A 209 -2.76 16.35 10.67
CA ALA A 209 -4.21 16.39 10.84
C ALA A 209 -4.92 16.07 9.51
N ARG A 210 -4.43 16.64 8.40
CA ARG A 210 -4.91 16.34 7.05
C ARG A 210 -4.64 14.87 6.65
N ALA A 211 -3.52 14.32 7.10
CA ALA A 211 -3.14 12.93 6.85
C ALA A 211 -4.16 11.92 7.39
N TYR A 212 -4.65 12.11 8.62
CA TYR A 212 -5.61 11.19 9.22
C TYR A 212 -7.03 11.38 8.68
N VAL A 213 -7.38 12.58 8.22
CA VAL A 213 -8.61 12.79 7.43
C VAL A 213 -8.54 12.00 6.12
N ALA A 214 -7.42 12.12 5.40
CA ALA A 214 -7.21 11.38 4.15
C ALA A 214 -7.21 9.87 4.38
N LEU A 215 -6.58 9.38 5.46
CA LEU A 215 -6.62 7.97 5.85
C LEU A 215 -8.05 7.47 6.02
N HIS A 216 -8.86 8.20 6.81
CA HIS A 216 -10.24 7.78 7.04
C HIS A 216 -11.04 7.66 5.74
N HIS A 217 -10.90 8.62 4.85
CA HIS A 217 -11.61 8.60 3.56
C HIS A 217 -11.05 7.56 2.58
N MET A 218 -9.75 7.25 2.61
CA MET A 218 -9.21 6.11 1.87
C MET A 218 -9.81 4.79 2.35
N LEU A 219 -9.87 4.59 3.68
CA LEU A 219 -10.48 3.39 4.25
C LEU A 219 -11.99 3.32 3.95
N LEU A 220 -12.70 4.46 3.99
CA LEU A 220 -14.08 4.53 3.55
C LEU A 220 -14.24 4.12 2.08
N GLY A 221 -13.36 4.62 1.21
CA GLY A 221 -13.31 4.22 -0.21
C GLY A 221 -13.07 2.72 -0.39
N HIS A 222 -12.17 2.12 0.42
CA HIS A 222 -11.99 0.67 0.47
C HIS A 222 -13.31 -0.05 0.77
N GLY A 223 -14.00 0.35 1.82
CA GLY A 223 -15.26 -0.27 2.24
C GLY A 223 -16.34 -0.16 1.17
N LEU A 224 -16.52 1.04 0.58
CA LEU A 224 -17.49 1.29 -0.49
C LEU A 224 -17.17 0.45 -1.75
N ALA A 225 -15.90 0.39 -2.16
CA ALA A 225 -15.46 -0.44 -3.29
C ALA A 225 -15.69 -1.94 -2.99
N THR A 226 -15.47 -2.37 -1.74
CA THR A 226 -15.76 -3.75 -1.31
C THR A 226 -17.26 -4.05 -1.36
N GLN A 227 -18.12 -3.10 -0.97
CA GLN A 227 -19.58 -3.25 -1.09
C GLN A 227 -20.01 -3.36 -2.55
N ALA A 228 -19.48 -2.52 -3.44
CA ALA A 228 -19.74 -2.61 -4.89
C ALA A 228 -19.32 -3.97 -5.45
N PHE A 229 -18.15 -4.47 -5.04
CA PHE A 229 -17.69 -5.82 -5.38
C PHE A 229 -18.66 -6.91 -4.90
N ARG A 230 -19.12 -6.83 -3.65
CA ARG A 230 -20.07 -7.79 -3.08
C ARG A 230 -21.43 -7.78 -3.78
N ALA A 231 -21.90 -6.60 -4.17
CA ALA A 231 -23.15 -6.47 -4.93
C ALA A 231 -23.06 -7.17 -6.29
N ARG A 232 -21.87 -7.20 -6.91
CA ARG A 232 -21.66 -7.80 -8.23
C ARG A 232 -21.35 -9.30 -8.17
N PHE A 233 -20.48 -9.74 -7.27
CA PHE A 233 -19.93 -11.10 -7.25
C PHE A 233 -20.35 -11.94 -6.06
N GLY A 234 -21.02 -11.36 -5.06
CA GLY A 234 -21.40 -12.06 -3.84
C GLY A 234 -20.22 -12.39 -2.92
N ARG A 235 -20.39 -13.44 -2.12
CA ARG A 235 -19.37 -13.97 -1.19
C ARG A 235 -19.20 -15.48 -1.42
N GLY A 236 -17.98 -15.97 -1.12
CA GLY A 236 -17.69 -17.42 -1.15
C GLY A 236 -17.55 -18.02 -2.55
N GLY A 237 -17.55 -17.20 -3.61
CA GLY A 237 -17.30 -17.61 -4.99
C GLY A 237 -15.81 -17.60 -5.36
N ALA A 238 -15.53 -17.69 -6.65
CA ALA A 238 -14.16 -17.62 -7.19
C ALA A 238 -13.54 -16.22 -7.06
N HIS A 239 -14.35 -15.17 -6.97
CA HIS A 239 -13.90 -13.79 -6.86
C HIS A 239 -13.55 -13.44 -5.41
N GLN A 240 -12.38 -12.86 -5.23
CA GLN A 240 -11.83 -12.47 -3.94
C GLN A 240 -11.45 -11.00 -3.94
N ILE A 241 -11.72 -10.31 -2.82
CA ILE A 241 -11.36 -8.91 -2.61
C ILE A 241 -10.65 -8.72 -1.29
N GLY A 242 -9.72 -7.76 -1.25
CA GLY A 242 -9.02 -7.36 -0.05
C GLY A 242 -8.33 -6.02 -0.19
N ALA A 243 -7.36 -5.77 0.68
CA ALA A 243 -6.44 -4.65 0.62
C ALA A 243 -5.01 -5.14 0.86
N ALA A 244 -4.01 -4.44 0.35
CA ALA A 244 -2.61 -4.69 0.67
C ALA A 244 -2.10 -3.65 1.67
N LEU A 245 -1.61 -4.13 2.80
CA LEU A 245 -1.10 -3.30 3.89
C LEU A 245 0.39 -3.56 4.09
N ASN A 246 1.16 -2.50 4.31
CA ASN A 246 2.56 -2.64 4.72
C ASN A 246 2.61 -2.80 6.23
N LEU A 247 2.98 -3.99 6.67
CA LEU A 247 3.01 -4.38 8.07
C LEU A 247 4.44 -4.68 8.50
N SER A 248 4.78 -4.26 9.71
CA SER A 248 6.12 -4.46 10.29
C SER A 248 5.99 -5.01 11.71
N PRO A 249 6.54 -6.20 12.01
CA PRO A 249 6.66 -6.65 13.39
C PRO A 249 7.44 -5.65 14.22
N VAL A 250 6.97 -5.36 15.43
CA VAL A 250 7.60 -4.42 16.35
C VAL A 250 8.15 -5.18 17.55
N TYR A 251 9.46 -5.06 17.77
CA TYR A 251 10.19 -5.74 18.83
C TYR A 251 10.74 -4.76 19.86
N PRO A 252 10.80 -5.14 21.15
CA PRO A 252 11.46 -4.35 22.17
C PRO A 252 12.98 -4.39 22.00
N ALA A 253 13.64 -3.25 22.15
CA ALA A 253 15.11 -3.16 22.19
C ALA A 253 15.68 -3.58 23.56
N ASP A 254 14.88 -3.53 24.63
CA ASP A 254 15.22 -3.90 25.98
C ASP A 254 13.98 -4.43 26.75
N HIS A 255 14.14 -4.77 28.03
CA HIS A 255 13.07 -5.31 28.88
C HIS A 255 12.47 -4.30 29.86
N ASN A 256 12.65 -3.00 29.62
CA ASN A 256 12.07 -1.96 30.46
C ASN A 256 10.55 -1.89 30.29
N ALA A 257 9.82 -1.58 31.37
CA ALA A 257 8.36 -1.47 31.30
C ALA A 257 7.89 -0.40 30.30
N GLY A 258 8.54 0.75 30.24
CA GLY A 258 8.23 1.79 29.25
C GLY A 258 8.46 1.34 27.80
N THR A 259 9.39 0.42 27.56
CA THR A 259 9.62 -0.15 26.23
C THR A 259 8.44 -1.04 25.79
N ALA A 260 7.82 -1.78 26.70
CA ALA A 260 6.64 -2.59 26.38
C ALA A 260 5.45 -1.70 25.95
N GLU A 261 5.25 -0.57 26.61
CA GLU A 261 4.23 0.42 26.23
C GLU A 261 4.56 1.04 24.85
N ALA A 262 5.83 1.38 24.62
CA ALA A 262 6.29 1.91 23.34
C ALA A 262 6.08 0.92 22.20
N VAL A 263 6.36 -0.37 22.41
CA VAL A 263 6.07 -1.45 21.43
C VAL A 263 4.58 -1.51 21.12
N THR A 264 3.72 -1.46 22.12
CA THR A 264 2.28 -1.53 21.93
C THR A 264 1.76 -0.35 21.10
N LEU A 265 2.22 0.87 21.42
CA LEU A 265 1.82 2.07 20.68
C LEU A 265 2.39 2.05 19.26
N GLN A 266 3.67 1.67 19.09
CA GLN A 266 4.29 1.60 17.76
C GLN A 266 3.61 0.55 16.88
N ASP A 267 3.28 -0.63 17.42
CA ASP A 267 2.46 -1.63 16.70
C ASP A 267 1.09 -1.04 16.33
N GLY A 268 0.52 -0.25 17.22
CA GLY A 268 -0.71 0.48 16.94
C GLY A 268 -0.60 1.40 15.73
N LEU A 269 0.43 2.23 15.69
CA LEU A 269 0.68 3.20 14.62
C LEU A 269 1.10 2.54 13.30
N GLU A 270 1.89 1.47 13.38
CA GLU A 270 2.40 0.75 12.20
C GLU A 270 1.38 -0.19 11.56
N ASN A 271 0.63 -0.90 12.40
CA ASN A 271 -0.18 -2.02 11.97
C ASN A 271 -1.67 -1.83 12.29
N ARG A 272 -2.04 -1.68 13.58
CA ARG A 272 -3.45 -1.75 14.02
C ARG A 272 -4.30 -0.58 13.52
N LEU A 273 -3.72 0.59 13.33
CA LEU A 273 -4.42 1.78 12.80
C LEU A 273 -5.03 1.52 11.41
N TYR A 274 -4.44 0.61 10.64
CA TYR A 274 -4.87 0.25 9.28
C TYR A 274 -5.60 -1.09 9.23
N LEU A 275 -5.18 -2.05 10.05
CA LEU A 275 -5.78 -3.38 10.13
C LEU A 275 -7.14 -3.40 10.84
N ASP A 276 -7.21 -2.77 12.01
CA ASP A 276 -8.39 -2.90 12.87
C ASP A 276 -9.67 -2.30 12.24
N PRO A 277 -9.64 -1.14 11.60
CA PRO A 277 -10.84 -0.63 10.92
C PRO A 277 -11.32 -1.56 9.80
N ILE A 278 -10.44 -2.19 9.04
CA ILE A 278 -10.78 -3.12 7.96
C ILE A 278 -11.30 -4.46 8.51
N LEU A 279 -10.63 -5.01 9.54
CA LEU A 279 -10.94 -6.36 10.02
C LEU A 279 -11.91 -6.40 11.19
N LYS A 280 -11.96 -5.33 12.01
CA LYS A 280 -12.77 -5.25 13.23
C LYS A 280 -13.86 -4.17 13.16
N GLY A 281 -13.82 -3.27 12.18
CA GLY A 281 -14.74 -2.14 12.09
C GLY A 281 -14.55 -1.11 13.21
N SER A 282 -13.35 -0.98 13.77
CA SER A 282 -13.05 -0.02 14.83
C SER A 282 -11.60 0.43 14.78
N TYR A 283 -11.34 1.70 15.11
CA TYR A 283 -9.97 2.17 15.32
C TYR A 283 -9.45 1.74 16.71
N PRO A 284 -8.14 1.48 16.85
CA PRO A 284 -7.54 1.15 18.15
C PRO A 284 -7.56 2.38 19.07
N ALA A 285 -8.23 2.24 20.24
CA ALA A 285 -8.50 3.37 21.14
C ALA A 285 -7.24 3.97 21.75
N ASP A 286 -6.22 3.17 22.02
CA ASP A 286 -4.92 3.61 22.52
C ASP A 286 -4.20 4.52 21.49
N VAL A 287 -4.30 4.18 20.21
CA VAL A 287 -3.70 4.96 19.11
C VAL A 287 -4.45 6.26 18.89
N THR A 288 -5.79 6.21 18.80
CA THR A 288 -6.60 7.42 18.60
C THR A 288 -6.46 8.39 19.76
N ALA A 289 -6.31 7.90 20.99
CA ALA A 289 -6.03 8.72 22.17
C ALA A 289 -4.64 9.38 22.07
N ALA A 290 -3.62 8.63 21.64
CA ALA A 290 -2.27 9.18 21.45
C ALA A 290 -2.21 10.23 20.32
N LEU A 291 -3.09 10.13 19.33
CA LEU A 291 -3.19 11.05 18.19
C LEU A 291 -4.25 12.16 18.42
N SER A 292 -4.79 12.33 19.64
CA SER A 292 -5.96 13.18 19.92
C SER A 292 -5.87 14.62 19.38
N GLU A 293 -4.67 15.21 19.32
CA GLU A 293 -4.46 16.56 18.79
C GLU A 293 -4.66 16.68 17.27
N VAL A 294 -4.48 15.57 16.54
CA VAL A 294 -4.51 15.54 15.07
C VAL A 294 -5.54 14.54 14.53
N TRP A 295 -6.21 13.80 15.43
CA TRP A 295 -7.21 12.80 15.03
C TRP A 295 -8.49 13.45 14.51
N PRO A 296 -9.09 12.94 13.43
CA PRO A 296 -10.30 13.49 12.85
C PRO A 296 -11.49 13.52 13.82
N SER A 297 -12.24 14.60 13.79
CA SER A 297 -13.47 14.76 14.58
C SER A 297 -14.63 13.91 14.04
N GLU A 298 -15.74 13.86 14.80
CA GLU A 298 -16.98 13.21 14.38
C GLU A 298 -17.63 13.84 13.12
N ALA A 299 -17.25 15.05 12.76
CA ALA A 299 -17.67 15.65 11.50
C ALA A 299 -17.06 14.93 10.27
N VAL A 300 -15.89 14.33 10.45
CA VAL A 300 -15.17 13.55 9.43
C VAL A 300 -15.54 12.07 9.55
N ILE A 301 -15.38 11.48 10.76
CA ILE A 301 -15.72 10.08 11.05
C ILE A 301 -17.20 10.02 11.41
N ARG A 302 -18.04 9.76 10.43
CA ARG A 302 -19.50 9.81 10.61
C ARG A 302 -20.05 8.48 11.13
N PRO A 303 -21.20 8.50 11.83
CA PRO A 303 -21.90 7.28 12.20
C PRO A 303 -22.13 6.37 10.99
N GLY A 304 -21.76 5.09 11.13
CA GLY A 304 -21.87 4.07 10.08
C GLY A 304 -20.61 3.89 9.21
N ASP A 305 -19.67 4.83 9.18
CA ASP A 305 -18.46 4.72 8.36
C ASP A 305 -17.64 3.48 8.67
N LEU A 306 -17.43 3.19 9.95
CA LEU A 306 -16.66 2.02 10.37
C LEU A 306 -17.34 0.69 9.99
N GLY A 307 -18.67 0.67 9.93
CA GLY A 307 -19.41 -0.48 9.41
C GLY A 307 -19.22 -0.68 7.90
N VAL A 308 -19.07 0.41 7.15
CA VAL A 308 -18.73 0.36 5.72
C VAL A 308 -17.27 -0.09 5.54
N ILE A 309 -16.33 0.52 6.25
CA ILE A 309 -14.90 0.18 6.22
C ILE A 309 -14.68 -1.30 6.55
N GLY A 310 -15.35 -1.80 7.60
CA GLY A 310 -15.29 -3.20 8.04
C GLY A 310 -16.09 -4.17 7.17
N THR A 311 -16.51 -3.82 5.96
CA THR A 311 -17.14 -4.76 5.04
C THR A 311 -16.21 -5.96 4.81
N PRO A 312 -16.66 -7.20 5.07
CA PRO A 312 -15.77 -8.35 5.10
C PRO A 312 -15.02 -8.60 3.78
N ILE A 313 -13.72 -8.75 3.88
CA ILE A 313 -12.80 -9.10 2.79
C ILE A 313 -12.54 -10.62 2.74
N ASP A 314 -11.97 -11.13 1.65
CA ASP A 314 -11.62 -12.54 1.45
C ASP A 314 -10.12 -12.79 1.58
N GLN A 315 -9.30 -11.78 1.32
CA GLN A 315 -7.85 -11.88 1.30
C GLN A 315 -7.20 -10.63 1.89
N LEU A 316 -6.05 -10.80 2.53
CA LEU A 316 -5.21 -9.72 3.01
C LEU A 316 -3.86 -9.79 2.28
N GLY A 317 -3.50 -8.74 1.57
CA GLY A 317 -2.15 -8.54 1.06
C GLY A 317 -1.25 -8.00 2.17
N VAL A 318 -0.07 -8.56 2.31
CA VAL A 318 0.94 -8.08 3.25
C VAL A 318 2.20 -7.71 2.48
N ASN A 319 2.53 -6.43 2.50
CA ASN A 319 3.82 -5.96 2.05
C ASN A 319 4.73 -5.91 3.30
N TYR A 320 5.79 -6.71 3.27
CA TYR A 320 6.75 -6.80 4.37
C TYR A 320 8.15 -6.47 3.88
N TYR A 321 8.83 -5.59 4.59
CA TYR A 321 10.19 -5.19 4.25
C TYR A 321 11.17 -5.51 5.37
N ASN A 322 10.89 -5.02 6.59
CA ASN A 322 11.77 -5.16 7.74
C ASN A 322 10.99 -5.08 9.05
N PRO A 323 11.49 -5.69 10.14
CA PRO A 323 10.98 -5.45 11.47
C PRO A 323 11.41 -4.08 11.98
N LEU A 324 10.71 -3.60 13.01
CA LEU A 324 11.08 -2.42 13.78
C LEU A 324 11.55 -2.84 15.17
N THR A 325 12.60 -2.20 15.67
CA THR A 325 13.05 -2.35 17.06
C THR A 325 12.90 -1.02 17.76
N VAL A 326 12.20 -0.98 18.88
CA VAL A 326 11.87 0.25 19.60
C VAL A 326 12.30 0.18 21.05
N THR A 327 12.64 1.35 21.62
CA THR A 327 12.87 1.54 23.05
C THR A 327 12.03 2.72 23.52
N ALA A 328 11.77 2.79 24.84
CA ALA A 328 11.16 3.97 25.43
C ALA A 328 12.03 5.20 25.18
N GLY A 329 11.44 6.23 24.61
CA GLY A 329 12.07 7.53 24.37
C GLY A 329 11.25 8.67 24.95
N PRO A 330 11.78 9.91 25.00
CA PRO A 330 10.98 11.07 25.35
C PRO A 330 9.81 11.19 24.37
N GLN A 331 8.60 11.34 24.89
CA GLN A 331 7.42 11.60 24.06
C GLN A 331 7.65 12.87 23.25
N ILE A 332 7.66 12.76 21.94
CA ILE A 332 7.65 13.92 21.05
C ILE A 332 6.20 14.36 20.92
N VAL A 333 5.84 15.46 21.56
CA VAL A 333 4.48 16.06 21.58
C VAL A 333 4.23 16.77 20.25
N SER A 334 4.31 16.10 19.13
CA SER A 334 3.90 16.67 17.85
C SER A 334 3.68 15.58 16.81
N GLY A 335 2.60 14.84 16.91
CA GLY A 335 2.02 14.06 15.80
C GLY A 335 2.92 13.06 15.04
N VAL A 336 4.16 12.88 15.48
CA VAL A 336 5.17 12.05 14.81
C VAL A 336 5.90 11.22 15.88
N TYR A 337 5.61 9.94 15.90
CA TYR A 337 6.28 8.82 16.59
C TYR A 337 7.00 9.12 17.92
N PRO A 338 6.44 8.72 19.07
CA PRO A 338 7.07 8.89 20.39
C PRO A 338 8.19 7.87 20.68
N THR A 339 8.76 7.24 19.66
CA THR A 339 9.71 6.15 19.80
C THR A 339 10.97 6.40 18.98
N THR A 340 12.13 6.08 19.55
CA THR A 340 13.36 6.01 18.78
C THR A 340 13.39 4.67 18.05
N VAL A 341 13.26 4.70 16.74
CA VAL A 341 13.40 3.52 15.88
C VAL A 341 14.89 3.36 15.58
N ALA A 342 15.48 2.25 16.00
CA ALA A 342 16.81 1.90 15.55
C ALA A 342 16.74 1.42 14.09
N SER A 343 17.42 2.13 13.19
CA SER A 343 17.68 1.63 11.85
C SER A 343 18.85 0.64 11.88
N TRP A 344 18.71 -0.48 11.20
CA TRP A 344 19.81 -1.41 10.93
C TRP A 344 20.69 -0.89 9.81
#